data_f26d0b65bd6b20614bea96bf5dad0a8b
#
_entry.id   f26d0b65bd6b20614bea96bf5dad0a8b
#
_cell.length_a   1.000
_cell.length_b   1.000
_cell.length_c   1.000
_cell.angle_alpha   90.00
_cell.angle_beta   90.00
_cell.angle_gamma   90.00
#
_symmetry.space_group_name_H-M   'P 1'
#
loop_
_entity.id
_entity.type
_entity.pdbx_description
1 polymer ?
#
loop_
_entity_poly.entity_id
_entity_poly.type
_entity_poly.pdbx_seq_one_letter_code
_entity_poly.pdbx_strand_id
1 'polypeptide(L)'
;MPLQKTIFRPGINREGTAYDNEGGWFDCNLVRFRKGRPEKFGGWEKLSAATYLGTARALHGWISLGGTKYLGIGTHLKYYIESGTVFNDITPIRFTTSAGDVTFSATNGDATITVADTSHGAVKNDFVTFSGASSLGGNITAAVLNQEYQIATIVNANSYTIEAKDTSGATVTANS
;
A
#
# COMPACT_ATOMS: atom_id res chain seq x y z
N MET A 1 32.24 46.02 17.02
CA MET A 1 31.28 45.90 15.90
C MET A 1 29.91 46.31 16.41
N PRO A 2 29.19 47.24 15.75
CA PRO A 2 27.84 47.55 16.13
C PRO A 2 26.92 46.36 15.81
N LEU A 3 26.08 45.99 16.78
CA LEU A 3 25.04 44.95 16.60
C LEU A 3 23.90 45.54 15.72
N GLN A 4 23.69 44.99 14.51
CA GLN A 4 22.60 45.36 13.65
C GLN A 4 21.42 44.41 13.86
N LYS A 5 20.26 44.94 14.25
CA LYS A 5 19.02 44.20 14.38
C LYS A 5 18.40 43.97 13.00
N THR A 6 18.37 42.73 12.57
CA THR A 6 17.65 42.35 11.35
C THR A 6 16.27 41.81 11.70
N ILE A 7 15.20 42.35 11.16
CA ILE A 7 13.82 41.90 11.38
C ILE A 7 13.30 41.35 10.06
N PHE A 8 12.94 40.08 10.04
CA PHE A 8 12.30 39.44 8.89
C PHE A 8 10.79 39.38 9.09
N ARG A 9 10.02 39.60 8.00
CA ARG A 9 8.57 39.43 8.01
C ARG A 9 8.23 37.94 8.09
N PRO A 10 7.31 37.52 8.96
CA PRO A 10 6.87 36.14 9.02
C PRO A 10 5.96 35.79 7.82
N GLY A 11 6.00 34.53 7.40
CA GLY A 11 5.18 34.02 6.30
C GLY A 11 5.94 33.95 4.98
N ILE A 12 5.34 33.24 4.02
CA ILE A 12 5.85 33.08 2.66
C ILE A 12 5.00 33.94 1.75
N ASN A 13 5.61 34.84 1.01
CA ASN A 13 4.93 35.67 0.01
C ASN A 13 5.50 35.38 -1.38
N ARG A 14 4.66 34.84 -2.27
CA ARG A 14 4.97 34.51 -3.66
C ARG A 14 4.23 35.39 -4.67
N GLU A 15 3.49 36.40 -4.21
CA GLU A 15 2.70 37.28 -5.09
C GLU A 15 3.57 38.21 -5.93
N GLY A 16 4.80 38.50 -5.49
CA GLY A 16 5.76 39.29 -6.22
C GLY A 16 6.99 38.49 -6.68
N THR A 17 8.04 39.18 -7.05
CA THR A 17 9.35 38.57 -7.30
C THR A 17 10.10 38.35 -5.97
N ALA A 18 11.10 37.48 -5.98
CA ALA A 18 11.99 37.31 -4.83
C ALA A 18 12.70 38.62 -4.44
N TYR A 19 12.90 39.51 -5.41
CA TYR A 19 13.54 40.82 -5.23
C TYR A 19 12.62 41.82 -4.52
N ASP A 20 11.31 41.79 -4.84
CA ASP A 20 10.32 42.71 -4.24
C ASP A 20 10.00 42.32 -2.80
N ASN A 21 10.34 41.10 -2.39
CA ASN A 21 10.09 40.60 -1.06
C ASN A 21 11.27 40.78 -0.11
N GLU A 22 12.00 41.87 -0.23
CA GLU A 22 13.15 42.17 0.63
C GLU A 22 12.75 42.17 2.11
N GLY A 23 13.50 41.48 2.94
CA GLY A 23 13.20 41.26 4.34
C GLY A 23 12.07 40.27 4.64
N GLY A 24 11.51 39.60 3.63
CA GLY A 24 10.53 38.53 3.73
C GLY A 24 11.07 37.17 3.28
N TRP A 25 10.17 36.22 3.18
CA TRP A 25 10.47 34.85 2.72
C TRP A 25 9.71 34.61 1.42
N PHE A 26 10.41 34.41 0.32
CA PHE A 26 9.80 34.07 -0.96
C PHE A 26 9.50 32.57 -1.04
N ASP A 27 10.38 31.72 -0.52
CA ASP A 27 10.23 30.29 -0.45
C ASP A 27 10.96 29.73 0.78
N CYS A 28 10.43 28.66 1.37
CA CYS A 28 11.11 27.91 2.40
C CYS A 28 10.58 26.48 2.45
N ASN A 29 11.42 25.55 2.91
CA ASN A 29 11.09 24.15 3.09
C ASN A 29 11.33 23.73 4.54
N LEU A 30 10.41 22.93 5.11
CA LEU A 30 10.47 22.44 6.48
C LEU A 30 10.62 23.56 7.54
N VAL A 31 9.94 24.68 7.31
CA VAL A 31 9.94 25.84 8.22
C VAL A 31 8.50 26.20 8.58
N ARG A 32 8.26 26.49 9.85
CA ARG A 32 7.04 27.14 10.34
C ARG A 32 7.38 28.49 10.95
N PHE A 33 6.39 29.38 10.98
CA PHE A 33 6.54 30.65 11.67
C PHE A 33 5.79 30.61 13.00
N ARG A 34 6.53 30.76 14.10
CA ARG A 34 5.97 30.81 15.45
C ARG A 34 6.35 32.11 16.13
N LYS A 35 5.36 32.84 16.63
CA LYS A 35 5.56 34.18 17.26
C LYS A 35 6.42 35.12 16.38
N GLY A 36 6.18 35.11 15.08
CA GLY A 36 6.89 35.96 14.11
C GLY A 36 8.32 35.52 13.77
N ARG A 37 8.77 34.35 14.24
CA ARG A 37 10.11 33.81 13.97
C ARG A 37 10.03 32.54 13.16
N PRO A 38 10.94 32.35 12.20
CA PRO A 38 11.06 31.07 11.49
C PRO A 38 11.62 30.03 12.45
N GLU A 39 11.01 28.84 12.47
CA GLU A 39 11.38 27.70 13.25
C GLU A 39 11.45 26.50 12.32
N LYS A 40 12.60 25.81 12.29
CA LYS A 40 12.75 24.62 11.46
C LYS A 40 11.91 23.48 12.01
N PHE A 41 11.10 22.83 11.17
CA PHE A 41 10.51 21.56 11.51
C PHE A 41 11.61 20.51 11.64
N GLY A 42 11.48 19.62 12.62
CA GLY A 42 12.22 18.36 12.62
C GLY A 42 11.90 17.55 11.35
N GLY A 43 12.74 16.60 11.02
CA GLY A 43 12.46 15.66 9.93
C GLY A 43 11.23 14.81 10.23
N TRP A 44 10.71 14.14 9.19
CA TRP A 44 9.71 13.11 9.34
C TRP A 44 10.37 11.84 9.89
N GLU A 45 9.79 11.29 10.92
CA GLU A 45 10.19 9.98 11.44
C GLU A 45 9.12 8.96 11.07
N LYS A 46 9.55 7.77 10.64
CA LYS A 46 8.65 6.68 10.31
C LYS A 46 8.07 6.09 11.59
N LEU A 47 6.77 6.18 11.79
CA LEU A 47 6.08 5.70 12.99
C LEU A 47 6.14 4.17 13.14
N SER A 48 6.14 3.44 12.01
CA SER A 48 6.14 1.98 11.99
C SER A 48 7.13 1.44 10.97
N ALA A 49 7.78 0.32 11.27
CA ALA A 49 8.56 -0.45 10.32
C ALA A 49 7.65 -1.24 9.35
N ALA A 50 6.40 -1.53 9.77
CA ALA A 50 5.42 -2.22 8.94
C ALA A 50 5.03 -1.38 7.71
N THR A 51 4.62 -2.06 6.66
CA THR A 51 4.16 -1.47 5.40
C THR A 51 2.78 -2.03 5.04
N TYR A 52 2.06 -1.29 4.22
CA TYR A 52 0.79 -1.70 3.64
C TYR A 52 0.85 -1.61 2.11
N LEU A 53 -0.02 -2.35 1.43
CA LEU A 53 -0.07 -2.34 -0.03
C LEU A 53 -0.87 -1.15 -0.56
N GLY A 54 -0.35 -0.55 -1.62
CA GLY A 54 -1.00 0.54 -2.32
C GLY A 54 -0.64 1.92 -1.79
N THR A 55 -1.18 2.95 -2.46
CA THR A 55 -1.03 4.35 -2.08
C THR A 55 -2.22 4.78 -1.25
N ALA A 56 -1.99 5.29 -0.04
CA ALA A 56 -3.05 5.83 0.81
C ALA A 56 -3.78 6.99 0.10
N ARG A 57 -5.11 6.89 0.05
CA ARG A 57 -5.97 7.90 -0.56
C ARG A 57 -6.92 8.52 0.46
N ALA A 58 -7.21 7.82 1.54
CA ALA A 58 -8.03 8.31 2.64
C ALA A 58 -7.43 7.85 3.96
N LEU A 59 -7.47 8.74 4.95
CA LEU A 59 -7.06 8.47 6.32
C LEU A 59 -8.18 8.93 7.25
N HIS A 60 -8.51 8.09 8.23
CA HIS A 60 -9.49 8.43 9.26
C HIS A 60 -9.01 7.95 10.63
N GLY A 61 -8.82 8.88 11.55
CA GLY A 61 -8.40 8.58 12.91
C GLY A 61 -9.57 8.61 13.89
N TRP A 62 -9.63 7.65 14.81
CA TRP A 62 -10.61 7.64 15.91
C TRP A 62 -10.02 7.05 17.18
N ILE A 63 -10.72 7.21 18.26
CA ILE A 63 -10.37 6.68 19.57
C ILE A 63 -11.55 5.83 20.06
N SER A 64 -11.26 4.60 20.51
CA SER A 64 -12.29 3.76 21.14
C SER A 64 -12.70 4.30 22.51
N LEU A 65 -13.81 3.79 23.04
CA LEU A 65 -14.24 4.12 24.40
C LEU A 65 -13.22 3.74 25.46
N GLY A 66 -12.37 2.74 25.18
CA GLY A 66 -11.26 2.33 26.06
C GLY A 66 -9.99 3.16 25.90
N GLY A 67 -9.99 4.22 25.08
CA GLY A 67 -8.85 5.12 24.87
C GLY A 67 -7.84 4.65 23.84
N THR A 68 -8.05 3.50 23.18
CA THR A 68 -7.16 3.02 22.13
C THR A 68 -7.31 3.86 20.86
N LYS A 69 -6.19 4.31 20.31
CA LYS A 69 -6.13 5.08 19.07
C LYS A 69 -6.06 4.16 17.87
N TYR A 70 -6.83 4.45 16.85
CA TYR A 70 -6.86 3.74 15.58
C TYR A 70 -6.72 4.71 14.41
N LEU A 71 -6.10 4.24 13.34
CA LEU A 71 -6.03 4.95 12.07
C LEU A 71 -6.52 4.03 10.95
N GLY A 72 -7.66 4.35 10.35
CA GLY A 72 -8.15 3.71 9.14
C GLY A 72 -7.43 4.25 7.92
N ILE A 73 -6.96 3.38 7.05
CA ILE A 73 -6.21 3.69 5.84
C ILE A 73 -6.90 3.05 4.65
N GLY A 74 -7.49 3.87 3.78
CA GLY A 74 -7.99 3.44 2.48
C GLY A 74 -6.93 3.62 1.42
N THR A 75 -6.48 2.53 0.80
CA THR A 75 -5.59 2.58 -0.35
C THR A 75 -6.38 2.33 -1.64
N HIS A 76 -5.75 2.42 -2.80
CA HIS A 76 -6.38 2.05 -4.07
C HIS A 76 -6.49 0.52 -4.25
N LEU A 77 -5.94 -0.27 -3.33
CA LEU A 77 -5.95 -1.73 -3.39
C LEU A 77 -6.69 -2.36 -2.20
N LYS A 78 -6.47 -1.85 -0.99
CA LYS A 78 -6.89 -2.49 0.26
C LYS A 78 -7.31 -1.49 1.33
N TYR A 79 -7.98 -2.00 2.38
CA TYR A 79 -8.32 -1.26 3.58
C TYR A 79 -7.57 -1.81 4.78
N TYR A 80 -7.00 -0.90 5.59
CA TYR A 80 -6.26 -1.25 6.78
C TYR A 80 -6.75 -0.48 8.00
N ILE A 81 -6.62 -1.12 9.15
CA ILE A 81 -6.67 -0.44 10.45
C ILE A 81 -5.29 -0.56 11.09
N GLU A 82 -4.67 0.58 11.34
CA GLU A 82 -3.47 0.67 12.15
C GLU A 82 -3.86 0.71 13.63
N SER A 83 -3.21 -0.14 14.42
CA SER A 83 -3.28 -0.15 15.88
C SER A 83 -1.93 -0.59 16.44
N GLY A 84 -1.32 0.26 17.27
CA GLY A 84 -0.04 -0.06 17.90
C GLY A 84 1.10 -0.32 16.91
N THR A 85 1.16 0.45 15.82
CA THR A 85 2.15 0.37 14.73
C THR A 85 2.01 -0.84 13.78
N VAL A 86 0.95 -1.63 13.93
CA VAL A 86 0.63 -2.77 13.05
C VAL A 86 -0.53 -2.39 12.11
N PHE A 87 -0.41 -2.76 10.85
CA PHE A 87 -1.48 -2.59 9.86
C PHE A 87 -2.25 -3.90 9.71
N ASN A 88 -3.49 -3.91 10.15
CA ASN A 88 -4.39 -5.06 10.00
C ASN A 88 -5.21 -4.87 8.72
N ASP A 89 -5.11 -5.82 7.81
CA ASP A 89 -5.92 -5.84 6.58
C ASP A 89 -7.37 -6.18 6.94
N ILE A 90 -8.28 -5.27 6.62
CA ILE A 90 -9.72 -5.42 6.81
C ILE A 90 -10.49 -5.32 5.50
N THR A 91 -9.80 -5.56 4.39
CA THR A 91 -10.43 -5.54 3.07
C THR A 91 -11.58 -6.55 3.03
N PRO A 92 -12.81 -6.14 2.69
CA PRO A 92 -13.94 -7.06 2.68
C PRO A 92 -13.74 -8.21 1.70
N ILE A 93 -13.98 -9.43 2.16
CA ILE A 93 -14.07 -10.60 1.29
C ILE A 93 -15.43 -10.55 0.59
N ARG A 94 -15.40 -10.46 -0.73
CA ARG A 94 -16.62 -10.33 -1.55
C ARG A 94 -17.29 -11.67 -1.84
N PHE A 95 -16.48 -12.71 -2.03
CA PHE A 95 -16.94 -14.04 -2.41
C PHE A 95 -16.01 -15.11 -1.88
N THR A 96 -16.54 -16.29 -1.55
CA THR A 96 -15.76 -17.46 -1.15
C THR A 96 -16.33 -18.68 -1.87
N THR A 97 -15.47 -19.45 -2.54
CA THR A 97 -15.82 -20.71 -3.20
C THR A 97 -15.75 -21.88 -2.25
N SER A 98 -16.37 -23.00 -2.61
CA SER A 98 -16.25 -24.26 -1.88
C SER A 98 -14.92 -24.96 -2.22
N ALA A 99 -14.49 -25.87 -1.35
CA ALA A 99 -13.31 -26.69 -1.59
C ALA A 99 -13.51 -27.55 -2.87
N GLY A 100 -12.54 -27.47 -3.78
CA GLY A 100 -12.56 -28.19 -5.06
C GLY A 100 -13.15 -27.44 -6.24
N ASP A 101 -13.77 -26.26 -6.03
CA ASP A 101 -14.33 -25.46 -7.11
C ASP A 101 -13.24 -24.78 -7.97
N VAL A 102 -12.04 -24.62 -7.42
CA VAL A 102 -10.93 -23.93 -8.09
C VAL A 102 -9.87 -24.96 -8.51
N THR A 103 -9.41 -24.85 -9.74
CA THR A 103 -8.28 -25.65 -10.25
C THR A 103 -7.21 -24.77 -10.85
N PHE A 104 -5.97 -25.27 -10.81
CA PHE A 104 -4.78 -24.55 -11.26
C PHE A 104 -4.11 -25.28 -12.42
N SER A 105 -3.57 -24.52 -13.36
CA SER A 105 -2.71 -25.05 -14.41
C SER A 105 -1.53 -24.11 -14.65
N ALA A 106 -0.35 -24.68 -14.87
CA ALA A 106 0.89 -23.96 -15.16
C ALA A 106 1.55 -24.52 -16.41
N THR A 107 2.24 -23.66 -17.15
CA THR A 107 3.04 -24.05 -18.29
C THR A 107 4.51 -24.10 -17.88
N ASN A 108 5.22 -25.17 -18.26
CA ASN A 108 6.66 -25.30 -17.97
C ASN A 108 7.44 -24.09 -18.49
N GLY A 109 8.29 -23.53 -17.64
CA GLY A 109 9.09 -22.35 -17.93
C GLY A 109 8.35 -21.00 -17.74
N ASP A 110 7.05 -21.01 -17.41
CA ASP A 110 6.27 -19.80 -17.18
C ASP A 110 5.98 -19.61 -15.66
N ALA A 111 5.90 -18.35 -15.24
CA ALA A 111 5.48 -17.99 -13.90
C ALA A 111 3.96 -17.76 -13.82
N THR A 112 3.28 -17.70 -14.95
CA THR A 112 1.84 -17.48 -15.04
C THR A 112 1.08 -18.76 -14.70
N ILE A 113 0.23 -18.71 -13.68
CA ILE A 113 -0.70 -19.78 -13.34
C ILE A 113 -2.09 -19.39 -13.81
N THR A 114 -2.72 -20.25 -14.59
CA THR A 114 -4.13 -20.10 -14.93
C THR A 114 -4.98 -20.74 -13.83
N VAL A 115 -5.92 -19.98 -13.34
CA VAL A 115 -6.89 -20.39 -12.32
C VAL A 115 -8.25 -20.54 -13.01
N ALA A 116 -8.82 -21.73 -12.95
CA ALA A 116 -10.20 -21.97 -13.37
C ALA A 116 -11.11 -21.91 -12.14
N ASP A 117 -12.08 -20.98 -12.20
CA ASP A 117 -13.00 -20.65 -11.12
C ASP A 117 -14.31 -20.18 -11.76
N THR A 118 -15.33 -21.02 -11.72
CA THR A 118 -16.58 -20.81 -12.48
C THR A 118 -17.35 -19.61 -11.94
N SER A 119 -17.68 -18.68 -12.85
CA SER A 119 -18.48 -17.49 -12.52
C SER A 119 -17.88 -16.63 -11.40
N HIS A 120 -16.55 -16.49 -11.38
CA HIS A 120 -15.80 -15.85 -10.29
C HIS A 120 -16.15 -14.38 -10.05
N GLY A 121 -16.71 -13.66 -11.02
CA GLY A 121 -17.11 -12.25 -10.89
C GLY A 121 -15.98 -11.29 -10.49
N ALA A 122 -14.74 -11.77 -10.45
CA ALA A 122 -13.57 -10.96 -10.12
C ALA A 122 -13.15 -10.07 -11.29
N VAL A 123 -12.45 -8.99 -10.98
CA VAL A 123 -11.88 -8.08 -11.99
C VAL A 123 -10.36 -8.02 -11.85
N LYS A 124 -9.69 -7.54 -12.88
CA LYS A 124 -8.24 -7.34 -12.84
C LYS A 124 -7.84 -6.51 -11.63
N ASN A 125 -6.76 -6.90 -10.98
CA ASN A 125 -6.21 -6.31 -9.76
C ASN A 125 -6.98 -6.62 -8.47
N ASP A 126 -8.05 -7.39 -8.49
CA ASP A 126 -8.63 -7.96 -7.28
C ASP A 126 -7.62 -8.89 -6.59
N PHE A 127 -7.79 -9.09 -5.30
CA PHE A 127 -7.00 -10.05 -4.51
C PHE A 127 -7.81 -11.31 -4.27
N VAL A 128 -7.13 -12.45 -4.39
CA VAL A 128 -7.66 -13.78 -4.12
C VAL A 128 -6.74 -14.52 -3.18
N THR A 129 -7.29 -15.23 -2.22
CA THR A 129 -6.51 -16.06 -1.28
C THR A 129 -6.90 -17.51 -1.47
N PHE A 130 -5.93 -18.35 -1.72
CA PHE A 130 -6.13 -19.79 -1.87
C PHE A 130 -5.69 -20.53 -0.61
N SER A 131 -6.39 -21.62 -0.32
CA SER A 131 -6.09 -22.53 0.78
C SER A 131 -6.45 -23.96 0.38
N GLY A 132 -5.70 -24.96 0.88
CA GLY A 132 -5.96 -26.37 0.58
C GLY A 132 -5.55 -26.83 -0.82
N ALA A 133 -4.88 -25.98 -1.61
CA ALA A 133 -4.37 -26.38 -2.92
C ALA A 133 -3.20 -27.37 -2.77
N SER A 134 -3.20 -28.41 -3.60
CA SER A 134 -2.09 -29.35 -3.73
C SER A 134 -1.04 -28.84 -4.72
N SER A 135 0.22 -29.29 -4.58
CA SER A 135 1.29 -28.97 -5.51
C SER A 135 0.92 -29.38 -6.93
N LEU A 136 1.29 -28.55 -7.92
CA LEU A 136 1.25 -28.93 -9.35
C LEU A 136 2.50 -29.72 -9.79
N GLY A 137 3.46 -29.90 -8.91
CA GLY A 137 4.77 -30.48 -9.19
C GLY A 137 5.87 -29.44 -9.33
N GLY A 138 7.11 -29.91 -9.34
CA GLY A 138 8.28 -29.06 -9.49
C GLY A 138 8.31 -27.88 -8.52
N ASN A 139 8.55 -26.70 -9.03
CA ASN A 139 8.63 -25.46 -8.25
C ASN A 139 7.27 -24.93 -7.78
N ILE A 140 6.16 -25.34 -8.43
CA ILE A 140 4.82 -24.89 -8.03
C ILE A 140 4.30 -25.78 -6.91
N THR A 141 4.84 -25.53 -5.74
CA THR A 141 4.50 -26.28 -4.51
C THR A 141 3.16 -25.84 -3.91
N ALA A 142 2.65 -26.62 -2.96
CA ALA A 142 1.46 -26.23 -2.19
C ALA A 142 1.67 -24.88 -1.46
N ALA A 143 2.87 -24.59 -0.97
CA ALA A 143 3.19 -23.32 -0.30
C ALA A 143 3.15 -22.14 -1.28
N VAL A 144 3.56 -22.35 -2.53
CA VAL A 144 3.43 -21.36 -3.60
C VAL A 144 1.96 -21.08 -3.91
N LEU A 145 1.09 -22.08 -3.94
CA LEU A 145 -0.32 -21.89 -4.29
C LEU A 145 -1.15 -21.32 -3.13
N ASN A 146 -0.91 -21.77 -1.89
CA ASN A 146 -1.73 -21.43 -0.73
C ASN A 146 -1.34 -20.09 -0.08
N GLN A 147 -1.50 -19.00 -0.82
CA GLN A 147 -1.26 -17.64 -0.35
C GLN A 147 -2.16 -16.65 -1.08
N GLU A 148 -2.04 -15.38 -0.77
CA GLU A 148 -2.77 -14.31 -1.43
C GLU A 148 -2.09 -13.90 -2.73
N TYR A 149 -2.89 -13.73 -3.78
CA TYR A 149 -2.46 -13.25 -5.08
C TYR A 149 -3.29 -12.09 -5.59
N GLN A 150 -2.65 -11.20 -6.33
CA GLN A 150 -3.36 -10.23 -7.13
C GLN A 150 -3.63 -10.83 -8.52
N ILE A 151 -4.86 -10.68 -9.00
CA ILE A 151 -5.24 -11.14 -10.34
C ILE A 151 -4.51 -10.31 -11.39
N ALA A 152 -3.72 -10.99 -12.22
CA ALA A 152 -2.93 -10.35 -13.28
C ALA A 152 -3.79 -10.05 -14.50
N THR A 153 -4.60 -11.03 -14.95
CA THR A 153 -5.46 -10.87 -16.13
C THR A 153 -6.72 -11.71 -15.98
N ILE A 154 -7.86 -11.17 -16.40
CA ILE A 154 -9.09 -11.93 -16.59
C ILE A 154 -9.07 -12.55 -17.98
N VAL A 155 -9.14 -13.88 -18.06
CA VAL A 155 -9.18 -14.62 -19.32
C VAL A 155 -10.64 -14.66 -19.84
N ASN A 156 -11.58 -15.05 -18.99
CA ASN A 156 -13.01 -15.07 -19.27
C ASN A 156 -13.81 -15.11 -17.95
N ALA A 157 -15.12 -15.30 -18.00
CA ALA A 157 -15.98 -15.35 -16.81
C ALA A 157 -15.66 -16.51 -15.84
N ASN A 158 -14.90 -17.52 -16.29
CA ASN A 158 -14.60 -18.74 -15.54
C ASN A 158 -13.11 -18.95 -15.32
N SER A 159 -12.26 -18.01 -15.69
CA SER A 159 -10.82 -18.15 -15.52
C SER A 159 -10.08 -16.82 -15.50
N TYR A 160 -9.02 -16.77 -14.72
CA TYR A 160 -8.10 -15.65 -14.62
C TYR A 160 -6.66 -16.17 -14.42
N THR A 161 -5.69 -15.26 -14.48
CA THR A 161 -4.27 -15.60 -14.25
C THR A 161 -3.73 -14.88 -13.04
N ILE A 162 -2.77 -15.55 -12.39
CA ILE A 162 -1.94 -15.00 -11.32
C ILE A 162 -0.46 -15.23 -11.65
N GLU A 163 0.42 -14.44 -11.05
CA GLU A 163 1.88 -14.61 -11.12
C GLU A 163 2.36 -15.41 -9.92
N ALA A 164 2.93 -16.60 -10.16
CA ALA A 164 3.44 -17.45 -9.09
C ALA A 164 4.59 -16.78 -8.34
N LYS A 165 4.52 -16.79 -7.02
CA LYS A 165 5.52 -16.23 -6.12
C LYS A 165 5.77 -17.19 -4.97
N ASP A 166 6.99 -17.22 -4.48
CA ASP A 166 7.30 -17.91 -3.23
C ASP A 166 6.82 -17.10 -2.01
N THR A 167 6.97 -17.66 -0.83
CA THR A 167 6.60 -17.01 0.43
C THR A 167 7.40 -15.76 0.77
N SER A 168 8.50 -15.49 0.06
CA SER A 168 9.29 -14.25 0.15
C SER A 168 8.83 -13.19 -0.85
N GLY A 169 7.93 -13.54 -1.77
CA GLY A 169 7.44 -12.69 -2.85
C GLY A 169 8.27 -12.72 -4.13
N ALA A 170 9.27 -13.61 -4.21
CA ALA A 170 10.06 -13.79 -5.44
C ALA A 170 9.28 -14.62 -6.48
N THR A 171 9.38 -14.24 -7.75
CA THR A 171 8.72 -14.94 -8.86
C THR A 171 9.23 -16.37 -9.00
N VAL A 172 8.32 -17.31 -9.16
CA VAL A 172 8.61 -18.75 -9.35
C VAL A 172 8.12 -19.19 -10.71
N THR A 173 9.01 -19.80 -11.52
CA THR A 173 8.63 -20.40 -12.79
C THR A 173 8.32 -21.89 -12.61
N ALA A 174 7.26 -22.35 -13.27
CA ALA A 174 6.93 -23.76 -13.28
C ALA A 174 8.03 -24.58 -13.98
N ASN A 175 8.35 -25.71 -13.41
CA ASN A 175 9.20 -26.72 -14.03
C ASN A 175 8.53 -28.08 -13.89
N SER A 176 8.52 -28.85 -14.93
CA SER A 176 8.00 -30.23 -14.96
C SER A 176 9.05 -31.21 -14.46
#